data_a9503b13c75d6f1993e3b9f88652f3a6
#
_entry.id   a9503b13c75d6f1993e3b9f88652f3a6
#
_cell.length_a   1.000
_cell.length_b   1.000
_cell.length_c   1.000
_cell.angle_alpha   90.00
_cell.angle_beta   90.00
_cell.angle_gamma   90.00
#
_symmetry.space_group_name_H-M   'P 1'
#
loop_
_entity.id
_entity.type
_entity.pdbx_description
1 polymer ?
#
loop_
_entity_poly.entity_id
_entity_poly.type
_entity_poly.pdbx_seq_one_letter_code
_entity_poly.pdbx_strand_id
1 'polypeptide(L)'
;MTNPTSHFTCLVCKSDKLTKMTGYESAHLCKCGNCGFVFCQEIPSIKELEDHYDGYGRNDYLSPITIKRYNELLDEFEKYRSTNKILDVGCGIGYFLDEAKKRGWEVYGTEYTDEAVKICSDKGFNINKGKLDPGNYDPEAFDIVTSFEVLEHINNPIEEVGNFNSILRKGGLVYLTTPNFNSLLRYRLKAEYNVIGYPEHLSYYTPKTIKLLFNSSGFKKKKIKTTGYSKTRLKTSQGQSDQAYISESSDDEQMRHRIEKNKLLQFAKGSINFGLSLFGVGDSLKIWFEKN
;
A
#
# COMPACT_ATOMS: atom_id res chain seq x y z
N MET A 1 31.65 -3.18 3.58
CA MET A 1 30.98 -2.23 4.50
C MET A 1 29.78 -2.96 5.04
N THR A 2 29.63 -3.12 6.34
CA THR A 2 28.43 -3.70 6.96
C THR A 2 27.26 -2.75 6.68
N ASN A 3 26.16 -3.26 6.14
CA ASN A 3 24.93 -2.49 5.98
C ASN A 3 24.51 -1.92 7.34
N PRO A 4 24.03 -0.67 7.41
CA PRO A 4 23.53 -0.13 8.67
C PRO A 4 22.37 -1.00 9.16
N THR A 5 22.41 -1.37 10.42
CA THR A 5 21.37 -2.16 11.08
C THR A 5 20.24 -1.30 11.65
N SER A 6 20.39 0.04 11.61
CA SER A 6 19.40 0.97 12.17
C SER A 6 19.40 2.31 11.45
N HIS A 7 18.24 2.96 11.46
CA HIS A 7 18.07 4.32 10.98
C HIS A 7 18.36 5.34 12.08
N PHE A 8 19.17 6.35 11.77
CA PHE A 8 19.54 7.46 12.68
C PHE A 8 18.83 8.77 12.36
N THR A 9 18.16 8.84 11.22
CA THR A 9 17.37 10.01 10.78
C THR A 9 16.00 9.57 10.25
N CYS A 10 15.06 10.48 10.32
CA CYS A 10 13.71 10.26 9.79
C CYS A 10 13.71 9.94 8.29
N LEU A 11 13.02 8.90 7.90
CA LEU A 11 12.95 8.43 6.50
C LEU A 11 12.21 9.40 5.58
N VAL A 12 11.46 10.39 6.12
CA VAL A 12 10.69 11.36 5.34
C VAL A 12 11.30 12.75 5.35
N CYS A 13 11.71 13.28 6.53
CA CYS A 13 12.18 14.68 6.63
C CYS A 13 13.65 14.81 7.03
N LYS A 14 14.38 13.69 7.13
CA LYS A 14 15.81 13.61 7.47
C LYS A 14 16.21 14.21 8.83
N SER A 15 15.23 14.56 9.68
CA SER A 15 15.52 15.02 11.06
C SER A 15 16.09 13.89 11.91
N ASP A 16 17.04 14.22 12.78
CA ASP A 16 17.65 13.34 13.77
C ASP A 16 16.85 13.26 15.10
N LYS A 17 15.78 14.08 15.22
CA LYS A 17 14.91 14.09 16.42
C LYS A 17 14.01 12.86 16.42
N LEU A 18 14.55 11.72 16.82
CA LEU A 18 13.83 10.45 16.90
C LEU A 18 13.56 10.09 18.37
N THR A 19 12.36 9.59 18.63
CA THR A 19 11.94 9.10 19.95
C THR A 19 11.37 7.69 19.81
N LYS A 20 11.91 6.73 20.57
CA LYS A 20 11.35 5.36 20.65
C LYS A 20 9.92 5.43 21.20
N MET A 21 9.03 4.62 20.62
CA MET A 21 7.63 4.61 21.03
C MET A 21 7.41 3.56 22.12
N THR A 22 7.09 4.02 23.32
CA THR A 22 6.77 3.14 24.46
C THR A 22 5.53 2.28 24.14
N GLY A 23 5.63 0.99 24.41
CA GLY A 23 4.60 -0.02 24.14
C GLY A 23 4.62 -0.58 22.72
N TYR A 24 5.65 -0.22 21.91
CA TYR A 24 5.84 -0.75 20.54
C TYR A 24 7.28 -1.28 20.36
N GLU A 25 7.89 -1.72 21.44
CA GLU A 25 9.29 -2.17 21.45
C GLU A 25 9.52 -3.38 20.57
N SER A 26 8.56 -4.33 20.53
CA SER A 26 8.62 -5.53 19.69
C SER A 26 8.64 -5.25 18.20
N ALA A 27 8.10 -4.10 17.78
CA ALA A 27 8.14 -3.64 16.39
C ALA A 27 9.20 -2.54 16.16
N HIS A 28 10.07 -2.29 17.13
CA HIS A 28 11.17 -1.32 17.06
C HIS A 28 10.76 0.09 16.61
N LEU A 29 9.52 0.52 16.94
CA LEU A 29 8.97 1.77 16.41
C LEU A 29 9.63 2.99 17.03
N CYS A 30 9.95 3.93 16.16
CA CYS A 30 10.31 5.29 16.54
C CYS A 30 9.44 6.32 15.82
N LYS A 31 9.31 7.50 16.46
CA LYS A 31 8.55 8.63 15.94
C LYS A 31 9.47 9.83 15.74
N CYS A 32 9.38 10.45 14.59
CA CYS A 32 10.07 11.70 14.32
C CYS A 32 9.41 12.87 15.05
N GLY A 33 10.18 13.58 15.88
CA GLY A 33 9.72 14.78 16.60
C GLY A 33 9.40 15.98 15.69
N ASN A 34 9.98 16.01 14.47
CA ASN A 34 9.77 17.10 13.53
C ASN A 34 8.49 16.91 12.67
N CYS A 35 8.35 15.81 11.95
CA CYS A 35 7.22 15.61 11.04
C CYS A 35 6.12 14.68 11.57
N GLY A 36 6.43 13.89 12.61
CA GLY A 36 5.52 12.92 13.22
C GLY A 36 5.46 11.58 12.50
N PHE A 37 6.34 11.34 11.50
CA PHE A 37 6.41 10.04 10.83
C PHE A 37 6.86 8.96 11.82
N VAL A 38 6.22 7.78 11.72
CA VAL A 38 6.51 6.59 12.53
C VAL A 38 7.08 5.52 11.62
N PHE A 39 8.15 4.88 12.04
CA PHE A 39 8.81 3.83 11.28
C PHE A 39 9.60 2.89 12.21
N CYS A 40 9.93 1.71 11.72
CA CYS A 40 10.81 0.79 12.37
C CYS A 40 12.24 1.37 12.34
N GLN A 41 12.87 1.53 13.50
CA GLN A 41 14.23 2.05 13.58
C GLN A 41 15.25 1.01 13.13
N GLU A 42 14.97 -0.27 13.35
CA GLU A 42 15.83 -1.37 12.93
C GLU A 42 15.54 -1.76 11.48
N ILE A 43 16.61 -2.11 10.76
CA ILE A 43 16.55 -2.57 9.39
C ILE A 43 16.65 -4.09 9.42
N PRO A 44 15.63 -4.83 9.01
CA PRO A 44 15.68 -6.29 9.01
C PRO A 44 16.79 -6.80 8.09
N SER A 45 17.46 -7.83 8.52
CA SER A 45 18.40 -8.57 7.68
C SER A 45 17.67 -9.35 6.59
N ILE A 46 18.40 -9.70 5.52
CA ILE A 46 17.83 -10.56 4.46
C ILE A 46 17.31 -11.86 5.05
N LYS A 47 18.03 -12.46 6.00
CA LYS A 47 17.64 -13.71 6.64
C LYS A 47 16.33 -13.56 7.44
N GLU A 48 16.14 -12.47 8.19
CA GLU A 48 14.88 -12.23 8.93
C GLU A 48 13.69 -12.09 7.98
N LEU A 49 13.90 -11.46 6.82
CA LEU A 49 12.86 -11.35 5.80
C LEU A 49 12.59 -12.72 5.14
N GLU A 50 13.61 -13.48 4.79
CA GLU A 50 13.46 -14.83 4.24
C GLU A 50 12.72 -15.74 5.22
N ASP A 51 13.14 -15.79 6.50
CA ASP A 51 12.51 -16.58 7.55
C ASP A 51 11.03 -16.15 7.77
N HIS A 52 10.72 -14.85 7.63
CA HIS A 52 9.34 -14.34 7.77
C HIS A 52 8.45 -14.73 6.60
N TYR A 53 8.98 -14.67 5.37
CA TYR A 53 8.22 -14.98 4.15
C TYR A 53 8.27 -16.48 3.78
N ASP A 54 9.10 -17.28 4.47
CA ASP A 54 9.11 -18.74 4.30
C ASP A 54 7.77 -19.31 4.75
N GLY A 55 7.03 -19.92 3.82
CA GLY A 55 5.68 -20.42 4.08
C GLY A 55 4.57 -19.37 4.01
N TYR A 56 4.86 -18.15 3.57
CA TYR A 56 3.81 -17.13 3.31
C TYR A 56 2.88 -17.64 2.19
N GLY A 57 1.69 -18.07 2.61
CA GLY A 57 0.75 -18.73 1.72
C GLY A 57 0.17 -17.80 0.67
N ARG A 58 -0.04 -18.31 -0.53
CA ARG A 58 -0.74 -17.59 -1.61
C ARG A 58 -2.24 -17.61 -1.37
N ASN A 59 -2.90 -16.47 -1.56
CA ASN A 59 -4.36 -16.38 -1.61
C ASN A 59 -4.85 -16.27 -3.05
N ASP A 60 -5.52 -17.30 -3.55
CA ASP A 60 -6.06 -17.35 -4.91
C ASP A 60 -7.49 -16.80 -5.02
N TYR A 61 -8.11 -16.43 -3.90
CA TYR A 61 -9.45 -15.87 -3.92
C TYR A 61 -9.42 -14.38 -4.27
N LEU A 62 -10.02 -14.03 -5.40
CA LEU A 62 -10.26 -12.64 -5.77
C LEU A 62 -11.76 -12.31 -5.66
N SER A 63 -12.09 -11.44 -4.72
CA SER A 63 -13.46 -10.96 -4.53
C SER A 63 -14.00 -10.25 -5.77
N PRO A 64 -15.23 -10.57 -6.22
CA PRO A 64 -15.90 -9.82 -7.29
C PRO A 64 -16.03 -8.33 -6.98
N ILE A 65 -16.11 -7.97 -5.70
CA ILE A 65 -16.14 -6.58 -5.27
C ILE A 65 -14.78 -5.91 -5.48
N THR A 66 -13.68 -6.64 -5.32
CA THR A 66 -12.35 -6.14 -5.62
C THR A 66 -12.19 -5.89 -7.12
N ILE A 67 -12.64 -6.81 -7.98
CA ILE A 67 -12.67 -6.61 -9.43
C ILE A 67 -13.47 -5.35 -9.79
N LYS A 68 -14.65 -5.17 -9.22
CA LYS A 68 -15.45 -3.96 -9.41
C LYS A 68 -14.66 -2.69 -9.02
N ARG A 69 -13.93 -2.72 -7.89
CA ARG A 69 -13.12 -1.57 -7.44
C ARG A 69 -11.93 -1.29 -8.36
N TYR A 70 -11.30 -2.32 -8.91
CA TYR A 70 -10.27 -2.16 -9.92
C TYR A 70 -10.83 -1.47 -11.16
N ASN A 71 -12.01 -1.89 -11.61
CA ASN A 71 -12.67 -1.27 -12.75
C ASN A 71 -13.07 0.20 -12.48
N GLU A 72 -13.58 0.52 -11.30
CA GLU A 72 -13.86 1.92 -10.90
C GLU A 72 -12.58 2.79 -10.87
N LEU A 73 -11.43 2.23 -10.46
CA LEU A 73 -10.14 2.93 -10.52
C LEU A 73 -9.67 3.12 -11.95
N LEU A 74 -9.79 2.12 -12.79
CA LEU A 74 -9.42 2.20 -14.20
C LEU A 74 -10.28 3.22 -14.93
N ASP A 75 -11.57 3.39 -14.58
CA ASP A 75 -12.41 4.49 -15.07
C ASP A 75 -11.84 5.87 -14.66
N GLU A 76 -11.37 6.01 -13.40
CA GLU A 76 -10.70 7.26 -12.95
C GLU A 76 -9.37 7.50 -13.69
N PHE A 77 -8.67 6.45 -14.15
CA PHE A 77 -7.37 6.53 -14.80
C PHE A 77 -7.44 6.88 -16.29
N GLU A 78 -8.57 6.63 -16.96
CA GLU A 78 -8.73 6.90 -18.41
C GLU A 78 -8.38 8.34 -18.80
N LYS A 79 -8.68 9.32 -17.96
CA LYS A 79 -8.35 10.74 -18.22
C LYS A 79 -6.85 11.05 -18.21
N TYR A 80 -6.02 10.14 -17.67
CA TYR A 80 -4.57 10.26 -17.65
C TYR A 80 -3.91 9.49 -18.79
N ARG A 81 -4.66 8.70 -19.57
CA ARG A 81 -4.13 7.85 -20.64
C ARG A 81 -3.55 8.69 -21.79
N SER A 82 -2.25 8.52 -22.06
CA SER A 82 -1.48 9.20 -23.11
C SER A 82 -0.46 8.25 -23.74
N THR A 83 0.44 7.66 -22.96
CA THR A 83 1.40 6.64 -23.40
C THR A 83 0.80 5.25 -23.47
N ASN A 84 -0.38 5.07 -22.90
CA ASN A 84 -1.09 3.80 -22.74
C ASN A 84 -0.38 2.79 -21.82
N LYS A 85 0.60 3.23 -20.99
CA LYS A 85 1.39 2.35 -20.13
C LYS A 85 1.01 2.53 -18.67
N ILE A 86 0.76 1.40 -17.99
CA ILE A 86 0.48 1.34 -16.57
C ILE A 86 1.44 0.35 -15.89
N LEU A 87 1.97 0.72 -14.75
CA LEU A 87 2.86 -0.14 -13.95
C LEU A 87 2.28 -0.35 -12.55
N ASP A 88 2.25 -1.61 -12.09
CA ASP A 88 1.85 -1.99 -10.74
C ASP A 88 3.05 -2.50 -9.96
N VAL A 89 3.42 -1.78 -8.89
CA VAL A 89 4.57 -2.12 -8.04
C VAL A 89 4.11 -3.06 -6.94
N GLY A 90 4.71 -4.27 -6.89
CA GLY A 90 4.24 -5.36 -6.04
C GLY A 90 2.93 -5.94 -6.55
N CYS A 91 2.90 -6.31 -7.84
CA CYS A 91 1.66 -6.69 -8.54
C CYS A 91 1.08 -8.05 -8.13
N GLY A 92 1.79 -8.83 -7.27
CA GLY A 92 1.40 -10.18 -6.93
C GLY A 92 1.18 -11.04 -8.18
N ILE A 93 0.11 -11.81 -8.22
CA ILE A 93 -0.24 -12.63 -9.39
C ILE A 93 -0.99 -11.86 -10.50
N GLY A 94 -1.00 -10.52 -10.42
CA GLY A 94 -1.42 -9.62 -11.51
C GLY A 94 -2.91 -9.42 -11.66
N TYR A 95 -3.71 -9.56 -10.62
CA TYR A 95 -5.16 -9.39 -10.70
C TYR A 95 -5.59 -8.00 -11.18
N PHE A 96 -4.92 -6.94 -10.72
CA PHE A 96 -5.19 -5.59 -11.20
C PHE A 96 -4.75 -5.42 -12.66
N LEU A 97 -3.60 -5.99 -13.02
CA LEU A 97 -3.08 -5.95 -14.39
C LEU A 97 -3.96 -6.71 -15.38
N ASP A 98 -4.64 -7.79 -14.94
CA ASP A 98 -5.65 -8.50 -15.76
C ASP A 98 -6.77 -7.55 -16.18
N GLU A 99 -7.32 -6.76 -15.24
CA GLU A 99 -8.40 -5.81 -15.56
C GLU A 99 -7.90 -4.64 -16.40
N ALA A 100 -6.68 -4.14 -16.16
CA ALA A 100 -6.07 -3.09 -16.98
C ALA A 100 -5.83 -3.56 -18.42
N LYS A 101 -5.31 -4.79 -18.61
CA LYS A 101 -5.10 -5.38 -19.95
C LYS A 101 -6.40 -5.57 -20.72
N LYS A 102 -7.49 -6.00 -20.09
CA LYS A 102 -8.83 -6.11 -20.70
C LYS A 102 -9.33 -4.78 -21.26
N ARG A 103 -8.87 -3.66 -20.70
CA ARG A 103 -9.19 -2.29 -21.16
C ARG A 103 -8.18 -1.72 -22.16
N GLY A 104 -7.25 -2.56 -22.62
CA GLY A 104 -6.25 -2.21 -23.64
C GLY A 104 -5.06 -1.42 -23.13
N TRP A 105 -4.80 -1.41 -21.79
CA TRP A 105 -3.55 -0.89 -21.26
C TRP A 105 -2.37 -1.82 -21.58
N GLU A 106 -1.24 -1.26 -21.89
CA GLU A 106 0.05 -1.95 -21.90
C GLU A 106 0.52 -2.07 -20.45
N VAL A 107 0.55 -3.31 -19.93
CA VAL A 107 0.71 -3.57 -18.51
C VAL A 107 2.12 -4.00 -18.15
N TYR A 108 2.62 -3.40 -17.09
CA TYR A 108 3.92 -3.66 -16.49
C TYR A 108 3.77 -3.92 -14.99
N GLY A 109 4.71 -4.66 -14.40
CA GLY A 109 4.71 -4.88 -12.97
C GLY A 109 6.08 -5.21 -12.41
N THR A 110 6.21 -5.09 -11.09
CA THR A 110 7.34 -5.65 -10.34
C THR A 110 6.82 -6.60 -9.28
N GLU A 111 7.55 -7.69 -9.01
CA GLU A 111 7.18 -8.67 -8.01
C GLU A 111 8.42 -9.45 -7.55
N TYR A 112 8.46 -9.82 -6.25
CA TYR A 112 9.62 -10.52 -5.68
C TYR A 112 9.58 -12.03 -5.84
N THR A 113 8.41 -12.65 -5.77
CA THR A 113 8.27 -14.10 -5.74
C THR A 113 8.35 -14.71 -7.13
N ASP A 114 9.17 -15.76 -7.29
CA ASP A 114 9.33 -16.44 -8.57
C ASP A 114 8.01 -17.00 -9.12
N GLU A 115 7.16 -17.51 -8.22
CA GLU A 115 5.86 -18.06 -8.59
C GLU A 115 4.95 -16.98 -9.20
N ALA A 116 4.80 -15.83 -8.53
CA ALA A 116 3.95 -14.75 -9.03
C ALA A 116 4.51 -14.11 -10.31
N VAL A 117 5.83 -13.93 -10.41
CA VAL A 117 6.50 -13.47 -11.64
C VAL A 117 6.20 -14.43 -12.79
N LYS A 118 6.32 -15.75 -12.57
CA LYS A 118 5.99 -16.74 -13.59
C LYS A 118 4.54 -16.67 -14.03
N ILE A 119 3.59 -16.61 -13.08
CA ILE A 119 2.15 -16.52 -13.39
C ILE A 119 1.85 -15.28 -14.25
N CYS A 120 2.42 -14.13 -13.89
CA CYS A 120 2.22 -12.90 -14.65
C CYS A 120 2.87 -12.95 -16.04
N SER A 121 4.06 -13.55 -16.15
CA SER A 121 4.74 -13.75 -17.44
C SER A 121 3.95 -14.69 -18.35
N ASP A 122 3.39 -15.78 -17.81
CA ASP A 122 2.55 -16.72 -18.57
C ASP A 122 1.26 -16.05 -19.09
N LYS A 123 0.77 -14.99 -18.40
CA LYS A 123 -0.33 -14.12 -18.86
C LYS A 123 0.10 -13.10 -19.93
N GLY A 124 1.40 -13.05 -20.25
CA GLY A 124 1.98 -12.09 -21.22
C GLY A 124 2.01 -10.66 -20.68
N PHE A 125 2.34 -10.48 -19.39
CA PHE A 125 2.62 -9.17 -18.80
C PHE A 125 4.12 -8.88 -18.83
N ASN A 126 4.49 -7.60 -18.86
CA ASN A 126 5.87 -7.15 -18.77
C ASN A 126 6.28 -7.04 -17.29
N ILE A 127 6.89 -8.09 -16.75
CA ILE A 127 7.21 -8.17 -15.31
C ILE A 127 8.73 -8.19 -15.08
N ASN A 128 9.18 -7.32 -14.17
CA ASN A 128 10.53 -7.35 -13.63
C ASN A 128 10.52 -7.97 -12.23
N LYS A 129 11.40 -8.94 -11.99
CA LYS A 129 11.57 -9.55 -10.67
C LYS A 129 12.32 -8.60 -9.73
N GLY A 130 11.80 -8.41 -8.53
CA GLY A 130 12.42 -7.64 -7.46
C GLY A 130 11.78 -6.26 -7.23
N LYS A 131 12.55 -5.37 -6.62
CA LYS A 131 12.12 -3.99 -6.36
C LYS A 131 11.99 -3.19 -7.67
N LEU A 132 11.29 -2.07 -7.60
CA LEU A 132 11.26 -1.13 -8.70
C LEU A 132 12.66 -0.56 -8.96
N ASP A 133 13.18 -0.86 -10.14
CA ASP A 133 14.42 -0.28 -10.66
C ASP A 133 14.07 0.60 -11.89
N PRO A 134 14.15 1.93 -11.77
CA PRO A 134 13.84 2.81 -12.89
C PRO A 134 14.77 2.62 -14.10
N GLY A 135 15.96 2.03 -13.91
CA GLY A 135 16.86 1.70 -15.01
C GLY A 135 16.32 0.66 -16.01
N ASN A 136 15.26 -0.06 -15.63
CA ASN A 136 14.60 -1.01 -16.52
C ASN A 136 13.55 -0.38 -17.46
N TYR A 137 13.33 0.93 -17.36
CA TYR A 137 12.29 1.64 -18.09
C TYR A 137 12.82 2.95 -18.68
N ASP A 138 12.20 3.39 -19.77
CA ASP A 138 12.45 4.73 -20.28
C ASP A 138 11.93 5.78 -19.29
N PRO A 139 12.63 6.90 -19.10
CA PRO A 139 12.12 8.01 -18.31
C PRO A 139 10.77 8.49 -18.83
N GLU A 140 9.89 8.82 -17.91
CA GLU A 140 8.55 9.36 -18.23
C GLU A 140 7.68 8.44 -19.13
N ALA A 141 7.90 7.12 -19.07
CA ALA A 141 7.20 6.17 -19.91
C ALA A 141 5.74 5.93 -19.51
N PHE A 142 5.41 6.07 -18.21
CA PHE A 142 4.12 5.63 -17.69
C PHE A 142 3.13 6.77 -17.48
N ASP A 143 1.86 6.49 -17.78
CA ASP A 143 0.72 7.34 -17.41
C ASP A 143 0.32 7.16 -15.96
N ILE A 144 0.36 5.91 -15.50
CA ILE A 144 -0.09 5.48 -14.18
C ILE A 144 0.97 4.58 -13.54
N VAL A 145 1.24 4.84 -12.26
CA VAL A 145 1.92 3.90 -11.36
C VAL A 145 0.96 3.56 -10.23
N THR A 146 0.72 2.28 -10.01
CA THR A 146 -0.06 1.76 -8.89
C THR A 146 0.82 1.01 -7.89
N SER A 147 0.40 0.98 -6.61
CA SER A 147 1.06 0.19 -5.57
C SER A 147 0.03 -0.11 -4.47
N PHE A 148 -0.32 -1.37 -4.29
CA PHE A 148 -1.36 -1.80 -3.35
C PHE A 148 -0.73 -2.50 -2.15
N GLU A 149 -0.76 -1.86 -0.97
CA GLU A 149 -0.24 -2.40 0.30
C GLU A 149 1.25 -2.86 0.17
N VAL A 150 2.12 -1.97 -0.36
CA VAL A 150 3.56 -2.24 -0.55
C VAL A 150 4.43 -1.21 0.17
N LEU A 151 4.01 0.07 0.17
CA LEU A 151 4.86 1.16 0.65
C LEU A 151 5.21 1.03 2.14
N GLU A 152 4.38 0.37 2.94
CA GLU A 152 4.63 0.06 4.35
C GLU A 152 5.81 -0.91 4.57
N HIS A 153 6.12 -1.74 3.58
CA HIS A 153 7.24 -2.69 3.63
C HIS A 153 8.58 -2.06 3.23
N ILE A 154 8.55 -0.81 2.71
CA ILE A 154 9.74 -0.14 2.19
C ILE A 154 10.48 0.60 3.31
N ASN A 155 11.77 0.31 3.46
CA ASN A 155 12.65 0.96 4.45
C ASN A 155 13.32 2.25 3.94
N ASN A 156 13.20 2.59 2.65
CA ASN A 156 13.67 3.84 2.06
C ASN A 156 12.59 4.48 1.17
N PRO A 157 11.51 5.01 1.76
CA PRO A 157 10.36 5.50 1.00
C PRO A 157 10.66 6.73 0.12
N ILE A 158 11.68 7.53 0.43
CA ILE A 158 12.09 8.66 -0.43
C ILE A 158 12.63 8.14 -1.76
N GLU A 159 13.46 7.11 -1.73
CA GLU A 159 14.00 6.48 -2.93
C GLU A 159 12.86 5.90 -3.77
N GLU A 160 11.96 5.14 -3.15
CA GLU A 160 10.85 4.50 -3.85
C GLU A 160 9.93 5.53 -4.53
N VAL A 161 9.54 6.60 -3.83
CA VAL A 161 8.72 7.66 -4.43
C VAL A 161 9.51 8.46 -5.48
N GLY A 162 10.83 8.59 -5.32
CA GLY A 162 11.73 9.13 -6.34
C GLY A 162 11.76 8.27 -7.62
N ASN A 163 11.76 6.94 -7.45
CA ASN A 163 11.67 5.99 -8.57
C ASN A 163 10.33 6.14 -9.31
N PHE A 164 9.21 6.27 -8.59
CA PHE A 164 7.91 6.58 -9.22
C PHE A 164 7.98 7.87 -10.03
N ASN A 165 8.64 8.91 -9.50
CA ASN A 165 8.75 10.18 -10.20
C ASN A 165 9.56 10.05 -11.50
N SER A 166 10.65 9.28 -11.50
CA SER A 166 11.54 9.16 -12.67
C SER A 166 10.85 8.49 -13.86
N ILE A 167 10.02 7.47 -13.62
CA ILE A 167 9.37 6.69 -14.68
C ILE A 167 8.01 7.23 -15.12
N LEU A 168 7.33 7.98 -14.25
CA LEU A 168 6.03 8.56 -14.53
C LEU A 168 6.19 9.83 -15.39
N ARG A 169 5.38 10.01 -16.43
CA ARG A 169 5.40 11.25 -17.21
C ARG A 169 4.84 12.45 -16.42
N LYS A 170 5.16 13.65 -16.85
CA LYS A 170 4.52 14.86 -16.30
C LYS A 170 3.00 14.79 -16.45
N GLY A 171 2.27 15.14 -15.39
CA GLY A 171 0.82 15.01 -15.31
C GLY A 171 0.31 13.56 -15.21
N GLY A 172 1.19 12.57 -15.16
CA GLY A 172 0.84 11.18 -14.84
C GLY A 172 0.48 11.01 -13.36
N LEU A 173 -0.16 9.91 -13.01
CA LEU A 173 -0.75 9.68 -11.70
C LEU A 173 -0.12 8.51 -10.96
N VAL A 174 0.22 8.71 -9.69
CA VAL A 174 0.44 7.62 -8.72
C VAL A 174 -0.86 7.38 -7.95
N TYR A 175 -1.28 6.13 -7.90
CA TYR A 175 -2.30 5.65 -6.97
C TYR A 175 -1.72 4.57 -6.07
N LEU A 176 -1.90 4.71 -4.76
CA LEU A 176 -1.51 3.63 -3.86
C LEU A 176 -2.45 3.49 -2.66
N THR A 177 -2.40 2.31 -2.06
CA THR A 177 -3.03 2.02 -0.76
C THR A 177 -1.98 1.57 0.23
N THR A 178 -2.20 1.88 1.51
CA THR A 178 -1.36 1.45 2.62
C THR A 178 -2.18 1.55 3.92
N PRO A 179 -1.86 0.79 4.99
CA PRO A 179 -2.50 0.97 6.27
C PRO A 179 -2.34 2.38 6.82
N ASN A 180 -3.36 2.86 7.52
CA ASN A 180 -3.35 4.17 8.15
C ASN A 180 -2.95 4.07 9.63
N PHE A 181 -1.80 4.57 9.99
CA PHE A 181 -1.37 4.61 11.39
C PHE A 181 -2.24 5.52 12.27
N ASN A 182 -3.02 6.43 11.67
CA ASN A 182 -3.98 7.29 12.38
C ASN A 182 -5.38 6.65 12.49
N SER A 183 -5.52 5.33 12.32
CA SER A 183 -6.81 4.65 12.35
C SER A 183 -7.39 4.51 13.76
N LEU A 184 -8.73 4.48 13.84
CA LEU A 184 -9.44 4.24 15.11
C LEU A 184 -9.06 2.88 15.71
N LEU A 185 -8.88 1.84 14.88
CA LEU A 185 -8.46 0.51 15.35
C LEU A 185 -7.08 0.56 15.99
N ARG A 186 -6.10 1.24 15.38
CA ARG A 186 -4.78 1.40 15.97
C ARG A 186 -4.82 2.12 17.33
N TYR A 187 -5.64 3.15 17.47
CA TYR A 187 -5.80 3.84 18.77
C TYR A 187 -6.39 2.94 19.82
N ARG A 188 -7.34 2.06 19.45
CA ARG A 188 -7.98 1.10 20.35
C ARG A 188 -7.05 -0.05 20.72
N LEU A 189 -6.35 -0.64 19.74
CA LEU A 189 -5.58 -1.88 19.88
C LEU A 189 -4.11 -1.61 20.20
N LYS A 190 -3.60 -0.41 19.91
CA LYS A 190 -2.20 -0.03 20.12
C LYS A 190 -1.24 -1.01 19.44
N ALA A 191 -0.30 -1.61 20.19
CA ALA A 191 0.67 -2.56 19.67
C ALA A 191 0.07 -3.93 19.29
N GLU A 192 -1.11 -4.27 19.81
CA GLU A 192 -1.83 -5.51 19.45
C GLU A 192 -2.49 -5.41 18.07
N TYR A 193 -2.50 -4.21 17.44
CA TYR A 193 -3.05 -4.05 16.10
C TYR A 193 -2.21 -4.85 15.10
N ASN A 194 -2.81 -5.82 14.43
CA ASN A 194 -2.16 -6.78 13.55
C ASN A 194 -1.40 -6.18 12.33
N VAL A 195 -1.54 -4.88 12.12
CA VAL A 195 -0.73 -4.10 11.16
C VAL A 195 0.62 -3.72 11.74
N ILE A 196 0.78 -3.77 13.09
CA ILE A 196 2.05 -3.47 13.75
C ILE A 196 2.86 -4.77 13.82
N GLY A 197 3.83 -4.90 12.95
CA GLY A 197 4.64 -6.13 12.88
C GLY A 197 6.01 -5.89 12.26
N TYR A 198 7.05 -6.41 12.95
CA TYR A 198 8.41 -6.53 12.45
C TYR A 198 8.67 -8.01 12.11
N PRO A 199 9.32 -8.32 11.02
CA PRO A 199 10.03 -7.43 10.07
C PRO A 199 9.16 -7.00 8.86
N GLU A 200 7.86 -7.27 8.87
CA GLU A 200 6.98 -7.10 7.70
C GLU A 200 6.69 -5.61 7.40
N HIS A 201 6.19 -4.87 8.38
CA HIS A 201 5.85 -3.46 8.21
C HIS A 201 6.92 -2.55 8.82
N LEU A 202 7.59 -1.79 7.98
CA LEU A 202 8.71 -0.92 8.35
C LEU A 202 8.35 0.56 8.38
N SER A 203 7.27 0.96 7.70
CA SER A 203 6.85 2.35 7.53
C SER A 203 5.37 2.54 7.82
N TYR A 204 5.03 3.51 8.69
CA TYR A 204 3.67 3.72 9.19
C TYR A 204 3.17 5.10 8.83
N TYR A 205 2.30 5.17 7.83
CA TYR A 205 1.84 6.42 7.24
C TYR A 205 0.57 6.96 7.89
N THR A 206 0.46 8.28 7.88
CA THR A 206 -0.77 9.04 8.14
C THR A 206 -1.07 9.94 6.95
N PRO A 207 -2.29 10.52 6.82
CA PRO A 207 -2.57 11.48 5.75
C PRO A 207 -1.57 12.64 5.68
N LYS A 208 -1.04 13.07 6.83
CA LYS A 208 -0.05 14.16 6.92
C LYS A 208 1.32 13.72 6.40
N THR A 209 1.82 12.56 6.86
CA THR A 209 3.18 12.13 6.56
C THR A 209 3.33 11.62 5.14
N ILE A 210 2.31 10.93 4.59
CA ILE A 210 2.31 10.51 3.18
C ILE A 210 2.27 11.74 2.24
N LYS A 211 1.47 12.77 2.57
CA LYS A 211 1.45 14.01 1.81
C LYS A 211 2.82 14.71 1.82
N LEU A 212 3.50 14.73 2.97
CA LEU A 212 4.83 15.31 3.07
C LEU A 212 5.83 14.56 2.18
N LEU A 213 5.86 13.24 2.25
CA LEU A 213 6.73 12.39 1.45
C LEU A 213 6.57 12.65 -0.06
N PHE A 214 5.34 12.62 -0.56
CA PHE A 214 5.08 12.81 -1.99
C PHE A 214 5.35 14.24 -2.46
N ASN A 215 4.96 15.24 -1.66
CA ASN A 215 5.21 16.64 -2.03
C ASN A 215 6.72 16.95 -2.11
N SER A 216 7.54 16.39 -1.21
CA SER A 216 8.99 16.56 -1.25
C SER A 216 9.66 15.81 -2.41
N SER A 217 8.96 14.87 -3.03
CA SER A 217 9.44 14.06 -4.15
C SER A 217 8.88 14.52 -5.52
N GLY A 218 8.36 15.74 -5.63
CA GLY A 218 7.93 16.33 -6.91
C GLY A 218 6.50 16.01 -7.33
N PHE A 219 5.64 15.61 -6.38
CA PHE A 219 4.24 15.31 -6.65
C PHE A 219 3.28 16.33 -6.04
N LYS A 220 2.13 16.51 -6.69
CA LYS A 220 1.01 17.32 -6.20
C LYS A 220 -0.14 16.42 -5.77
N LYS A 221 -0.64 16.64 -4.55
CA LYS A 221 -1.80 15.92 -4.04
C LYS A 221 -3.04 16.21 -4.90
N LYS A 222 -3.66 15.15 -5.43
CA LYS A 222 -5.01 15.22 -6.03
C LYS A 222 -6.08 14.84 -5.01
N LYS A 223 -5.88 13.70 -4.31
CA LYS A 223 -6.89 13.16 -3.40
C LYS A 223 -6.22 12.28 -2.33
N ILE A 224 -6.66 12.37 -1.10
CA ILE A 224 -6.35 11.42 -0.03
C ILE A 224 -7.67 11.06 0.63
N LYS A 225 -7.93 9.77 0.79
CA LYS A 225 -9.07 9.23 1.54
C LYS A 225 -8.59 8.25 2.58
N THR A 226 -9.27 8.21 3.72
CA THR A 226 -9.15 7.12 4.69
C THR A 226 -10.48 6.42 4.78
N THR A 227 -10.49 5.10 4.66
CA THR A 227 -11.72 4.33 4.57
C THR A 227 -11.64 3.05 5.37
N GLY A 228 -12.81 2.55 5.76
CA GLY A 228 -12.94 1.25 6.39
C GLY A 228 -12.75 1.27 7.91
N TYR A 229 -13.43 0.34 8.54
CA TYR A 229 -13.22 -0.14 9.90
C TYR A 229 -13.40 -1.65 9.84
N SER A 230 -12.29 -2.40 9.87
CA SER A 230 -12.30 -3.84 9.63
C SER A 230 -12.63 -4.61 10.92
N LYS A 231 -13.74 -5.34 10.90
CA LYS A 231 -14.11 -6.24 11.97
C LYS A 231 -13.18 -7.47 12.02
N THR A 232 -12.73 -7.93 10.87
CA THR A 232 -11.78 -9.05 10.77
C THR A 232 -10.45 -8.66 11.42
N ARG A 233 -9.87 -7.50 11.08
CA ARG A 233 -8.64 -7.00 11.74
C ARG A 233 -8.81 -6.86 13.26
N LEU A 234 -9.99 -6.40 13.73
CA LEU A 234 -10.28 -6.34 15.16
C LEU A 234 -10.23 -7.73 15.81
N LYS A 235 -10.92 -8.71 15.22
CA LYS A 235 -10.97 -10.09 15.74
C LYS A 235 -9.59 -10.76 15.70
N THR A 236 -8.87 -10.64 14.59
CA THR A 236 -7.51 -11.20 14.41
C THR A 236 -6.54 -10.59 15.42
N SER A 237 -6.55 -9.27 15.59
CA SER A 237 -5.70 -8.59 16.60
C SER A 237 -6.00 -9.01 18.04
N GLN A 238 -7.20 -9.50 18.32
CA GLN A 238 -7.61 -9.99 19.63
C GLN A 238 -7.45 -11.51 19.80
N GLY A 239 -6.82 -12.20 18.82
CA GLY A 239 -6.67 -13.66 18.85
C GLY A 239 -7.99 -14.43 18.72
N GLN A 240 -9.06 -13.77 18.24
CA GLN A 240 -10.39 -14.37 18.07
C GLN A 240 -10.61 -14.98 16.68
N SER A 241 -9.63 -14.88 15.79
CA SER A 241 -9.65 -15.41 14.44
C SER A 241 -8.23 -15.58 13.92
N ASP A 242 -7.93 -16.76 13.38
CA ASP A 242 -6.67 -17.06 12.68
C ASP A 242 -6.74 -16.75 11.19
N GLN A 243 -7.73 -15.95 10.77
CA GLN A 243 -7.96 -15.64 9.37
C GLN A 243 -6.87 -14.71 8.82
N ALA A 244 -5.83 -15.29 8.22
CA ALA A 244 -4.74 -14.56 7.57
C ALA A 244 -5.18 -13.92 6.25
N TYR A 245 -6.10 -14.56 5.52
CA TYR A 245 -6.52 -14.12 4.17
C TYR A 245 -8.03 -13.91 4.06
N ILE A 246 -8.45 -13.05 3.12
CA ILE A 246 -9.85 -12.90 2.74
C ILE A 246 -10.27 -14.13 1.96
N SER A 247 -11.35 -14.80 2.39
CA SER A 247 -11.98 -15.90 1.68
C SER A 247 -13.44 -15.56 1.38
N GLU A 248 -14.08 -16.31 0.48
CA GLU A 248 -15.49 -16.14 0.15
C GLU A 248 -16.40 -16.26 1.40
N SER A 249 -16.02 -17.09 2.35
CA SER A 249 -16.76 -17.32 3.61
C SER A 249 -16.43 -16.32 4.72
N SER A 250 -15.49 -15.40 4.52
CA SER A 250 -15.09 -14.44 5.55
C SER A 250 -16.20 -13.44 5.92
N ASP A 251 -16.28 -13.08 7.19
CA ASP A 251 -17.28 -12.11 7.71
C ASP A 251 -17.25 -10.77 6.93
N ASP A 252 -16.04 -10.28 6.61
CA ASP A 252 -15.88 -9.02 5.88
C ASP A 252 -16.37 -9.15 4.43
N GLU A 253 -16.15 -10.29 3.77
CA GLU A 253 -16.61 -10.51 2.40
C GLU A 253 -18.14 -10.66 2.34
N GLN A 254 -18.72 -11.43 3.26
CA GLN A 254 -20.18 -11.51 3.37
C GLN A 254 -20.82 -10.14 3.67
N MET A 255 -20.20 -9.34 4.52
CA MET A 255 -20.64 -7.97 4.80
C MET A 255 -20.55 -7.09 3.54
N ARG A 256 -19.45 -7.18 2.79
CA ARG A 256 -19.27 -6.46 1.52
C ARG A 256 -20.38 -6.81 0.53
N HIS A 257 -20.69 -8.10 0.36
CA HIS A 257 -21.77 -8.55 -0.52
C HIS A 257 -23.16 -8.04 -0.10
N ARG A 258 -23.46 -8.05 1.21
CA ARG A 258 -24.71 -7.47 1.73
C ARG A 258 -24.82 -5.98 1.44
N ILE A 259 -23.74 -5.24 1.62
CA ILE A 259 -23.70 -3.79 1.35
C ILE A 259 -23.90 -3.53 -0.15
N GLU A 260 -23.23 -4.28 -1.03
CA GLU A 260 -23.34 -4.09 -2.49
C GLU A 260 -24.76 -4.39 -3.02
N LYS A 261 -25.52 -5.26 -2.37
CA LYS A 261 -26.90 -5.58 -2.74
C LYS A 261 -27.95 -4.60 -2.18
N ASN A 262 -27.58 -3.70 -1.25
CA ASN A 262 -28.54 -2.84 -0.55
C ASN A 262 -28.14 -1.36 -0.64
N LYS A 263 -28.91 -0.56 -1.39
CA LYS A 263 -28.65 0.89 -1.60
C LYS A 263 -28.59 1.69 -0.29
N LEU A 264 -29.40 1.34 0.72
CA LEU A 264 -29.37 2.03 2.01
C LEU A 264 -28.07 1.74 2.78
N LEU A 265 -27.61 0.48 2.75
CA LEU A 265 -26.32 0.11 3.35
C LEU A 265 -25.13 0.74 2.58
N GLN A 266 -25.23 0.86 1.26
CA GLN A 266 -24.22 1.59 0.46
C GLN A 266 -24.16 3.06 0.87
N PHE A 267 -25.31 3.72 1.03
CA PHE A 267 -25.37 5.11 1.49
C PHE A 267 -24.80 5.25 2.90
N ALA A 268 -25.19 4.39 3.84
CA ALA A 268 -24.66 4.39 5.21
C ALA A 268 -23.13 4.19 5.21
N LYS A 269 -22.62 3.21 4.45
CA LYS A 269 -21.16 3.00 4.26
C LYS A 269 -20.47 4.23 3.68
N GLY A 270 -21.11 4.88 2.70
CA GLY A 270 -20.61 6.11 2.09
C GLY A 270 -20.47 7.23 3.13
N SER A 271 -21.51 7.46 3.94
CA SER A 271 -21.53 8.47 5.00
C SER A 271 -20.48 8.20 6.09
N ILE A 272 -20.36 6.94 6.52
CA ILE A 272 -19.32 6.53 7.49
C ILE A 272 -17.93 6.78 6.92
N ASN A 273 -17.65 6.33 5.69
CA ASN A 273 -16.37 6.54 5.06
C ASN A 273 -16.06 8.03 4.79
N PHE A 274 -17.07 8.84 4.52
CA PHE A 274 -16.91 10.28 4.42
C PHE A 274 -16.45 10.87 5.77
N GLY A 275 -17.10 10.51 6.87
CA GLY A 275 -16.70 10.92 8.22
C GLY A 275 -15.29 10.44 8.57
N LEU A 276 -14.98 9.14 8.35
CA LEU A 276 -13.65 8.59 8.58
C LEU A 276 -12.57 9.34 7.76
N SER A 277 -12.88 9.69 6.52
CA SER A 277 -11.97 10.41 5.64
C SER A 277 -11.80 11.87 6.06
N LEU A 278 -12.86 12.54 6.52
CA LEU A 278 -12.82 13.93 7.01
C LEU A 278 -11.86 14.08 8.20
N PHE A 279 -11.91 13.12 9.14
CA PHE A 279 -11.04 13.10 10.32
C PHE A 279 -9.71 12.35 10.08
N GLY A 280 -9.55 11.71 8.94
CA GLY A 280 -8.32 10.97 8.60
C GLY A 280 -8.09 9.70 9.44
N VAL A 281 -9.17 9.03 9.89
CA VAL A 281 -9.11 7.94 10.90
C VAL A 281 -9.61 6.57 10.42
N GLY A 282 -9.90 6.40 9.13
CA GLY A 282 -10.19 5.08 8.55
C GLY A 282 -8.96 4.19 8.51
N ASP A 283 -9.14 2.88 8.41
CA ASP A 283 -8.05 1.88 8.53
C ASP A 283 -7.07 1.88 7.36
N SER A 284 -7.52 2.18 6.16
CA SER A 284 -6.68 2.24 4.97
C SER A 284 -6.59 3.65 4.40
N LEU A 285 -5.38 4.05 4.02
CA LEU A 285 -5.12 5.21 3.18
C LEU A 285 -5.31 4.82 1.72
N LYS A 286 -5.97 5.70 0.96
CA LYS A 286 -6.05 5.65 -0.50
C LYS A 286 -5.62 7.01 -1.01
N ILE A 287 -4.60 7.03 -1.83
CA ILE A 287 -3.95 8.29 -2.23
C ILE A 287 -3.79 8.39 -3.73
N TRP A 288 -3.95 9.59 -4.23
CA TRP A 288 -3.75 9.99 -5.63
C TRP A 288 -2.83 11.20 -5.67
N PHE A 289 -1.69 11.06 -6.30
CA PHE A 289 -0.73 12.13 -6.52
C PHE A 289 -0.36 12.22 -7.99
N GLU A 290 -0.30 13.44 -8.51
CA GLU A 290 0.06 13.74 -9.89
C GLU A 290 1.49 14.28 -9.92
N LYS A 291 2.31 13.83 -10.87
CA LYS A 291 3.66 14.37 -11.10
C LYS A 291 3.56 15.80 -11.64
N ASN A 292 4.36 16.72 -11.05
CA ASN A 292 4.43 18.13 -11.45
C ASN A 292 5.02 18.33 -12.86
#